data_2c5deb8d89c7ef59413ee3a537f7af35
#
_entry.id   2c5deb8d89c7ef59413ee3a537f7af35
#
_cell.length_a   1.000
_cell.length_b   1.000
_cell.length_c   1.000
_cell.angle_alpha   90.00
_cell.angle_beta   90.00
_cell.angle_gamma   90.00
#
_symmetry.space_group_name_H-M   'P 1'
#
loop_
_entity.id
_entity.type
_entity.pdbx_description
1 polymer ?
#
loop_
_entity_poly.entity_id
_entity_poly.type
_entity_poly.pdbx_seq_one_letter_code
_entity_poly.pdbx_strand_id
1 'polypeptide(L)'
;MKICVQTNPMVPRYGVDKGFEIIKAAGFDGVDFNFDSYCTYNDMIECKIPDIFTDEAKKEALIEDMIASSKKHGIEIHQCHAPFPSYIKDKPEANKTILEALKVSVEICGRVGCKILVVHPAFNGSARYPTRRSEEWQWSMDMYTALIPSLKKYGVTCCLENMWGQDWITKKI
;
A
#
# COMPACT_ATOMS: atom_id res chain seq x y z
N MET A 1 9.47 22.79 -4.40
CA MET A 1 9.62 21.37 -3.99
C MET A 1 8.53 21.12 -2.96
N LYS A 2 7.79 20.00 -3.06
CA LYS A 2 6.79 19.58 -2.07
C LYS A 2 7.44 18.61 -1.09
N ILE A 3 7.10 18.72 0.18
CA ILE A 3 7.57 17.80 1.22
C ILE A 3 6.37 16.99 1.70
N CYS A 4 6.45 15.68 1.54
CA CYS A 4 5.38 14.75 1.94
C CYS A 4 5.88 13.82 3.04
N VAL A 5 4.96 13.30 3.85
CA VAL A 5 5.26 12.37 4.93
C VAL A 5 4.25 11.23 4.97
N GLN A 6 4.69 10.07 5.41
CA GLN A 6 3.82 8.92 5.60
C GLN A 6 2.81 9.16 6.73
N THR A 7 1.59 8.65 6.56
CA THR A 7 0.49 8.89 7.50
C THR A 7 0.61 8.16 8.84
N ASN A 8 1.51 7.18 8.97
CA ASN A 8 1.80 6.52 10.22
C ASN A 8 2.69 7.39 11.14
N PRO A 9 2.39 7.50 12.43
CA PRO A 9 1.28 6.88 13.17
C PRO A 9 0.04 7.79 13.29
N MET A 10 -0.06 8.89 12.57
CA MET A 10 -1.10 9.91 12.79
C MET A 10 -2.51 9.40 12.44
N VAL A 11 -2.69 8.86 11.23
CA VAL A 11 -4.01 8.37 10.80
C VAL A 11 -4.49 7.18 11.63
N PRO A 12 -3.71 6.15 11.94
CA PRO A 12 -4.15 5.06 12.80
C PRO A 12 -4.57 5.51 14.20
N ARG A 13 -3.95 6.56 14.71
CA ARG A 13 -4.19 7.05 16.07
C ARG A 13 -5.36 8.03 16.18
N TYR A 14 -5.56 8.86 15.17
CA TYR A 14 -6.48 10.01 15.26
C TYR A 14 -7.58 10.01 14.19
N GLY A 15 -7.57 9.07 13.25
CA GLY A 15 -8.41 9.08 12.04
C GLY A 15 -7.84 9.96 10.95
N VAL A 16 -8.47 9.90 9.77
CA VAL A 16 -7.97 10.58 8.55
C VAL A 16 -8.01 12.10 8.72
N ASP A 17 -9.16 12.65 9.12
CA ASP A 17 -9.35 14.10 9.23
C ASP A 17 -8.35 14.75 10.20
N LYS A 18 -8.29 14.23 11.44
CA LYS A 18 -7.38 14.78 12.44
C LYS A 18 -5.90 14.47 12.14
N GLY A 19 -5.63 13.30 11.55
CA GLY A 19 -4.29 12.94 11.09
C GLY A 19 -3.77 13.93 10.03
N PHE A 20 -4.58 14.27 9.04
CA PHE A 20 -4.23 15.24 8.00
C PHE A 20 -4.08 16.65 8.55
N GLU A 21 -4.95 17.07 9.49
CA GLU A 21 -4.78 18.35 10.19
C GLU A 21 -3.42 18.47 10.88
N ILE A 22 -3.03 17.44 11.65
CA ILE A 22 -1.75 17.43 12.37
C ILE A 22 -0.57 17.48 11.40
N ILE A 23 -0.60 16.67 10.34
CA ILE A 23 0.46 16.64 9.32
C ILE A 23 0.57 18.01 8.62
N LYS A 24 -0.56 18.61 8.26
CA LYS A 24 -0.56 19.95 7.66
C LYS A 24 -0.04 21.03 8.60
N ALA A 25 -0.43 20.99 9.87
CA ALA A 25 0.05 21.93 10.89
C ALA A 25 1.57 21.80 11.15
N ALA A 26 2.13 20.63 10.91
CA ALA A 26 3.59 20.39 10.97
C ALA A 26 4.35 20.92 9.74
N GLY A 27 3.65 21.50 8.75
CA GLY A 27 4.25 22.14 7.58
C GLY A 27 4.45 21.26 6.35
N PHE A 28 3.87 20.07 6.31
CA PHE A 28 3.94 19.19 5.13
C PHE A 28 2.95 19.63 4.04
N ASP A 29 3.36 19.42 2.78
CA ASP A 29 2.57 19.74 1.60
C ASP A 29 1.61 18.61 1.21
N GLY A 30 1.99 17.37 1.52
CA GLY A 30 1.23 16.19 1.16
C GLY A 30 1.49 15.00 2.06
N VAL A 31 0.71 13.95 1.81
CA VAL A 31 0.83 12.66 2.51
C VAL A 31 1.18 11.53 1.55
N ASP A 32 1.90 10.55 2.10
CA ASP A 32 1.98 9.17 1.64
C ASP A 32 1.01 8.35 2.48
N PHE A 33 -0.17 8.05 1.91
CA PHE A 33 -1.22 7.34 2.65
C PHE A 33 -0.90 5.86 2.78
N ASN A 34 -0.64 5.41 4.00
CA ASN A 34 -0.18 4.05 4.26
C ASN A 34 -1.33 3.11 4.63
N PHE A 35 -1.65 2.17 3.73
CA PHE A 35 -2.63 1.10 3.97
C PHE A 35 -2.15 0.00 4.91
N ASP A 36 -0.83 -0.11 5.14
CA ASP A 36 -0.25 -1.09 6.07
C ASP A 36 -0.78 -0.91 7.50
N SER A 37 -1.20 0.29 7.86
CA SER A 37 -1.83 0.59 9.14
C SER A 37 -3.19 -0.07 9.36
N TYR A 38 -3.83 -0.54 8.30
CA TYR A 38 -5.14 -1.21 8.36
C TYR A 38 -5.03 -2.73 8.34
N CYS A 39 -3.86 -3.29 8.05
CA CYS A 39 -3.68 -4.72 7.86
C CYS A 39 -2.35 -5.19 8.43
N THR A 40 -2.38 -5.98 9.50
CA THR A 40 -1.17 -6.51 10.10
C THR A 40 -0.65 -7.75 9.37
N TYR A 41 0.64 -8.05 9.55
CA TYR A 41 1.25 -9.29 9.05
C TYR A 41 0.47 -10.54 9.50
N ASN A 42 -0.01 -10.58 10.73
CA ASN A 42 -0.77 -11.71 11.26
C ASN A 42 -2.14 -11.83 10.59
N ASP A 43 -2.83 -10.71 10.34
CA ASP A 43 -4.10 -10.72 9.63
C ASP A 43 -3.93 -11.33 8.23
N MET A 44 -2.87 -10.97 7.52
CA MET A 44 -2.55 -11.53 6.21
C MET A 44 -2.30 -13.04 6.25
N ILE A 45 -1.49 -13.53 7.22
CA ILE A 45 -1.23 -14.96 7.40
C ILE A 45 -2.51 -15.76 7.69
N GLU A 46 -3.39 -15.20 8.50
CA GLU A 46 -4.66 -15.81 8.92
C GLU A 46 -5.78 -15.60 7.88
N CYS A 47 -5.47 -15.01 6.73
CA CYS A 47 -6.43 -14.65 5.67
C CYS A 47 -7.58 -13.76 6.18
N LYS A 48 -7.31 -12.96 7.21
CA LYS A 48 -8.24 -11.97 7.75
C LYS A 48 -8.01 -10.65 7.05
N ILE A 49 -8.82 -10.36 6.03
CA ILE A 49 -8.76 -9.08 5.35
C ILE A 49 -9.59 -8.06 6.15
N PRO A 50 -9.01 -6.90 6.50
CA PRO A 50 -9.74 -5.80 7.11
C PRO A 50 -10.91 -5.32 6.25
N ASP A 51 -11.95 -4.87 6.92
CA ASP A 51 -13.22 -4.50 6.29
C ASP A 51 -13.09 -3.44 5.18
N ILE A 52 -12.11 -2.54 5.26
CA ILE A 52 -11.87 -1.56 4.19
C ILE A 52 -11.55 -2.20 2.83
N PHE A 53 -11.11 -3.46 2.81
CA PHE A 53 -10.81 -4.20 1.60
C PHE A 53 -11.93 -5.17 1.18
N THR A 54 -12.92 -5.42 2.05
CA THR A 54 -13.97 -6.44 1.82
C THR A 54 -15.39 -5.89 1.91
N ASP A 55 -15.59 -4.80 2.62
CA ASP A 55 -16.88 -4.14 2.80
C ASP A 55 -16.94 -2.87 1.95
N GLU A 56 -17.83 -2.86 0.96
CA GLU A 56 -17.97 -1.73 0.03
C GLU A 56 -18.32 -0.43 0.74
N ALA A 57 -19.22 -0.47 1.75
CA ALA A 57 -19.63 0.74 2.47
C ALA A 57 -18.47 1.35 3.28
N LYS A 58 -17.63 0.50 3.89
CA LYS A 58 -16.45 0.97 4.63
C LYS A 58 -15.37 1.52 3.70
N LYS A 59 -15.18 0.89 2.53
CA LYS A 59 -14.29 1.40 1.49
C LYS A 59 -14.75 2.77 0.99
N GLU A 60 -16.04 2.91 0.67
CA GLU A 60 -16.61 4.20 0.25
C GLU A 60 -16.42 5.27 1.32
N ALA A 61 -16.75 4.98 2.58
CA ALA A 61 -16.57 5.90 3.68
C ALA A 61 -15.12 6.37 3.85
N LEU A 62 -14.14 5.46 3.69
CA LEU A 62 -12.72 5.81 3.73
C LEU A 62 -12.35 6.75 2.56
N ILE A 63 -12.80 6.45 1.35
CA ILE A 63 -12.52 7.29 0.16
C ILE A 63 -13.11 8.70 0.36
N GLU A 64 -14.35 8.79 0.80
CA GLU A 64 -15.02 10.07 1.07
C GLU A 64 -14.28 10.87 2.14
N ASP A 65 -13.89 10.23 3.24
CA ASP A 65 -13.15 10.87 4.33
C ASP A 65 -11.78 11.37 3.86
N MET A 66 -11.04 10.56 3.09
CA MET A 66 -9.75 10.96 2.50
C MET A 66 -9.89 12.19 1.59
N ILE A 67 -10.90 12.21 0.71
CA ILE A 67 -11.15 13.33 -0.20
C ILE A 67 -11.57 14.58 0.57
N ALA A 68 -12.51 14.45 1.50
CA ALA A 68 -13.01 15.56 2.30
C ALA A 68 -11.91 16.18 3.16
N SER A 69 -11.13 15.34 3.84
CA SER A 69 -10.01 15.76 4.71
C SER A 69 -8.89 16.42 3.91
N SER A 70 -8.53 15.87 2.76
CA SER A 70 -7.55 16.47 1.83
C SER A 70 -7.95 17.89 1.43
N LYS A 71 -9.22 18.08 1.02
CA LYS A 71 -9.75 19.40 0.65
C LYS A 71 -9.82 20.37 1.84
N LYS A 72 -10.33 19.90 2.97
CA LYS A 72 -10.53 20.70 4.19
C LYS A 72 -9.21 21.28 4.70
N HIS A 73 -8.16 20.48 4.73
CA HIS A 73 -6.85 20.88 5.28
C HIS A 73 -5.87 21.40 4.22
N GLY A 74 -6.22 21.33 2.93
CA GLY A 74 -5.34 21.75 1.83
C GLY A 74 -4.04 20.94 1.81
N ILE A 75 -4.15 19.62 2.01
CA ILE A 75 -3.02 18.68 1.98
C ILE A 75 -3.23 17.66 0.85
N GLU A 76 -2.22 17.44 0.04
CA GLU A 76 -2.30 16.56 -1.12
C GLU A 76 -2.10 15.10 -0.71
N ILE A 77 -2.91 14.18 -1.25
CA ILE A 77 -2.59 12.74 -1.20
C ILE A 77 -1.66 12.48 -2.38
N HIS A 78 -0.35 12.60 -2.14
CA HIS A 78 0.66 12.59 -3.19
C HIS A 78 0.97 11.18 -3.68
N GLN A 79 1.07 10.23 -2.75
CA GLN A 79 1.18 8.80 -3.03
C GLN A 79 0.44 7.99 -1.98
N CYS A 80 0.21 6.73 -2.29
CA CYS A 80 -0.27 5.73 -1.34
C CYS A 80 0.75 4.60 -1.22
N HIS A 81 0.75 3.92 -0.08
CA HIS A 81 1.57 2.75 0.21
C HIS A 81 0.69 1.54 0.45
N ALA A 82 0.89 0.50 -0.34
CA ALA A 82 0.12 -0.73 -0.24
C ALA A 82 0.42 -1.50 1.05
N PRO A 83 -0.49 -2.40 1.48
CA PRO A 83 -0.25 -3.26 2.63
C PRO A 83 0.99 -4.15 2.44
N PHE A 84 1.69 -4.42 3.53
CA PHE A 84 2.81 -5.35 3.61
C PHE A 84 2.48 -6.50 4.58
N PRO A 85 2.88 -7.74 4.28
CA PRO A 85 3.73 -8.19 3.18
C PRO A 85 2.97 -8.34 1.85
N SER A 86 3.71 -8.23 0.75
CA SER A 86 3.16 -8.45 -0.59
C SER A 86 3.12 -9.92 -1.00
N TYR A 87 3.77 -10.79 -0.24
CA TYR A 87 3.84 -12.23 -0.47
C TYR A 87 4.29 -12.97 0.79
N ILE A 88 3.73 -14.18 1.01
CA ILE A 88 4.15 -15.08 2.09
C ILE A 88 4.46 -16.45 1.49
N LYS A 89 5.70 -16.90 1.66
CA LYS A 89 6.15 -18.20 1.13
C LYS A 89 5.29 -19.34 1.69
N ASP A 90 4.93 -20.30 0.84
CA ASP A 90 4.18 -21.52 1.17
C ASP A 90 2.78 -21.25 1.78
N LYS A 91 2.19 -20.07 1.50
CA LYS A 91 0.86 -19.66 1.97
C LYS A 91 -0.02 -19.20 0.80
N PRO A 92 -0.44 -20.11 -0.11
CA PRO A 92 -1.16 -19.72 -1.33
C PRO A 92 -2.49 -19.01 -1.05
N GLU A 93 -3.23 -19.39 -0.02
CA GLU A 93 -4.51 -18.73 0.32
C GLU A 93 -4.27 -17.32 0.87
N ALA A 94 -3.25 -17.13 1.73
CA ALA A 94 -2.86 -15.80 2.18
C ALA A 94 -2.42 -14.91 1.00
N ASN A 95 -1.72 -15.47 0.02
CA ASN A 95 -1.28 -14.71 -1.16
C ASN A 95 -2.44 -14.28 -2.06
N LYS A 96 -3.51 -15.08 -2.17
CA LYS A 96 -4.75 -14.64 -2.82
C LYS A 96 -5.37 -13.46 -2.09
N THR A 97 -5.48 -13.56 -0.77
CA THR A 97 -5.99 -12.52 0.11
C THR A 97 -5.18 -11.22 -0.03
N ILE A 98 -3.86 -11.32 -0.01
CA ILE A 98 -2.95 -10.19 -0.21
C ILE A 98 -3.19 -9.54 -1.58
N LEU A 99 -3.26 -10.34 -2.65
CA LEU A 99 -3.49 -9.81 -3.99
C LEU A 99 -4.80 -9.04 -4.12
N GLU A 100 -5.88 -9.50 -3.48
CA GLU A 100 -7.14 -8.76 -3.47
C GLU A 100 -7.03 -7.44 -2.68
N ALA A 101 -6.36 -7.43 -1.53
CA ALA A 101 -6.10 -6.20 -0.79
C ALA A 101 -5.26 -5.20 -1.61
N LEU A 102 -4.26 -5.67 -2.35
CA LEU A 102 -3.46 -4.85 -3.27
C LEU A 102 -4.34 -4.24 -4.38
N LYS A 103 -5.24 -5.02 -4.99
CA LYS A 103 -6.16 -4.52 -6.03
C LYS A 103 -7.10 -3.45 -5.49
N VAL A 104 -7.63 -3.64 -4.28
CA VAL A 104 -8.48 -2.63 -3.62
C VAL A 104 -7.67 -1.38 -3.28
N SER A 105 -6.41 -1.52 -2.84
CA SER A 105 -5.53 -0.37 -2.63
C SER A 105 -5.30 0.44 -3.91
N VAL A 106 -5.16 -0.22 -5.07
CA VAL A 106 -5.09 0.45 -6.38
C VAL A 106 -6.39 1.21 -6.66
N GLU A 107 -7.56 0.61 -6.39
CA GLU A 107 -8.85 1.27 -6.57
C GLU A 107 -8.97 2.51 -5.70
N ILE A 108 -8.74 2.40 -4.39
CA ILE A 108 -8.81 3.53 -3.45
C ILE A 108 -7.85 4.64 -3.90
N CYS A 109 -6.59 4.29 -4.19
CA CYS A 109 -5.57 5.22 -4.66
C CYS A 109 -6.05 6.03 -5.87
N GLY A 110 -6.57 5.38 -6.90
CA GLY A 110 -7.07 6.08 -8.10
C GLY A 110 -8.32 6.92 -7.84
N ARG A 111 -9.23 6.44 -7.00
CA ARG A 111 -10.49 7.13 -6.68
C ARG A 111 -10.30 8.38 -5.81
N VAL A 112 -9.31 8.41 -4.94
CA VAL A 112 -8.94 9.63 -4.21
C VAL A 112 -8.14 10.63 -5.06
N GLY A 113 -7.91 10.31 -6.35
CA GLY A 113 -7.17 11.17 -7.28
C GLY A 113 -5.65 11.02 -7.19
N CYS A 114 -5.14 10.12 -6.38
CA CYS A 114 -3.72 9.80 -6.30
C CYS A 114 -3.29 8.96 -7.52
N LYS A 115 -2.07 9.20 -8.01
CA LYS A 115 -1.55 8.53 -9.21
C LYS A 115 -0.42 7.54 -8.94
N ILE A 116 0.02 7.44 -7.69
CA ILE A 116 1.19 6.67 -7.31
C ILE A 116 0.82 5.73 -6.17
N LEU A 117 0.98 4.42 -6.39
CA LEU A 117 0.89 3.40 -5.34
C LEU A 117 2.24 2.69 -5.23
N VAL A 118 2.88 2.81 -4.07
CA VAL A 118 4.08 2.05 -3.75
C VAL A 118 3.68 0.64 -3.34
N VAL A 119 4.28 -0.36 -3.97
CA VAL A 119 4.05 -1.77 -3.67
C VAL A 119 5.40 -2.46 -3.47
N HIS A 120 5.59 -3.04 -2.30
CA HIS A 120 6.80 -3.79 -2.00
C HIS A 120 6.91 -5.03 -2.91
N PRO A 121 8.12 -5.42 -3.32
CA PRO A 121 8.30 -6.68 -4.03
C PRO A 121 7.98 -7.87 -3.12
N ALA A 122 7.63 -8.98 -3.74
CA ALA A 122 7.51 -10.25 -3.05
C ALA A 122 8.90 -10.71 -2.59
N PHE A 123 9.12 -10.81 -1.28
CA PHE A 123 10.37 -11.33 -0.77
C PHE A 123 10.16 -12.12 0.52
N ASN A 124 11.06 -13.05 0.77
CA ASN A 124 11.10 -13.80 2.01
C ASN A 124 12.24 -13.29 2.91
N GLY A 125 11.90 -12.47 3.88
CA GLY A 125 12.85 -11.91 4.85
C GLY A 125 13.41 -12.91 5.86
N SER A 126 13.03 -14.21 5.76
CA SER A 126 13.48 -15.23 6.72
C SER A 126 14.89 -15.71 6.42
N ALA A 127 15.85 -15.39 7.30
CA ALA A 127 17.18 -15.96 7.26
C ALA A 127 17.19 -17.48 7.50
N ARG A 128 16.16 -18.03 8.13
CA ARG A 128 16.04 -19.47 8.43
C ARG A 128 15.67 -20.31 7.21
N TYR A 129 14.94 -19.69 6.26
CA TYR A 129 14.47 -20.36 5.05
C TYR A 129 14.80 -19.48 3.84
N PRO A 130 16.09 -19.43 3.45
CA PRO A 130 16.50 -18.59 2.34
C PRO A 130 15.82 -19.06 1.05
N THR A 131 15.31 -18.09 0.30
CA THR A 131 14.77 -18.31 -1.05
C THR A 131 15.84 -18.02 -2.09
N ARG A 132 15.65 -18.58 -3.28
CA ARG A 132 16.46 -18.18 -4.43
C ARG A 132 15.96 -16.84 -4.94
N ARG A 133 16.86 -15.96 -5.35
CA ARG A 133 16.54 -14.67 -5.95
C ARG A 133 15.63 -14.79 -7.17
N SER A 134 15.78 -15.88 -7.95
CA SER A 134 14.93 -16.18 -9.09
C SER A 134 13.47 -16.48 -8.68
N GLU A 135 13.25 -17.09 -7.51
CA GLU A 135 11.90 -17.36 -6.99
C GLU A 135 11.22 -16.05 -6.58
N GLU A 136 11.90 -15.21 -5.79
CA GLU A 136 11.39 -13.91 -5.36
C GLU A 136 11.12 -12.98 -6.56
N TRP A 137 11.97 -13.03 -7.57
CA TRP A 137 11.74 -12.34 -8.84
C TRP A 137 10.46 -12.82 -9.53
N GLN A 138 10.27 -14.14 -9.65
CA GLN A 138 9.09 -14.71 -10.30
C GLN A 138 7.80 -14.35 -9.53
N TRP A 139 7.80 -14.48 -8.20
CA TRP A 139 6.65 -14.07 -7.38
C TRP A 139 6.31 -12.60 -7.54
N SER A 140 7.33 -11.74 -7.58
CA SER A 140 7.13 -10.30 -7.82
C SER A 140 6.53 -10.05 -9.20
N MET A 141 7.06 -10.71 -10.25
CA MET A 141 6.55 -10.56 -11.62
C MET A 141 5.10 -11.02 -11.74
N ASP A 142 4.76 -12.16 -11.13
CA ASP A 142 3.39 -12.70 -11.14
C ASP A 142 2.42 -11.75 -10.44
N MET A 143 2.78 -11.25 -9.26
CA MET A 143 1.99 -10.29 -8.48
C MET A 143 1.79 -8.97 -9.25
N TYR A 144 2.86 -8.34 -9.74
CA TYR A 144 2.75 -7.08 -10.47
C TYR A 144 1.96 -7.24 -11.77
N THR A 145 2.15 -8.37 -12.48
CA THR A 145 1.37 -8.69 -13.68
C THR A 145 -0.12 -8.79 -13.36
N ALA A 146 -0.47 -9.42 -12.25
CA ALA A 146 -1.86 -9.55 -11.81
C ALA A 146 -2.50 -8.19 -11.40
N LEU A 147 -1.71 -7.18 -11.06
CA LEU A 147 -2.19 -5.83 -10.75
C LEU A 147 -2.44 -4.96 -11.99
N ILE A 148 -1.83 -5.27 -13.15
CA ILE A 148 -1.91 -4.45 -14.38
C ILE A 148 -3.35 -4.06 -14.76
N PRO A 149 -4.35 -4.98 -14.74
CA PRO A 149 -5.72 -4.60 -15.10
C PRO A 149 -6.30 -3.51 -14.19
N SER A 150 -6.09 -3.62 -12.87
CA SER A 150 -6.54 -2.63 -11.89
C SER A 150 -5.80 -1.30 -12.05
N LEU A 151 -4.49 -1.34 -12.22
CA LEU A 151 -3.66 -0.15 -12.45
C LEU A 151 -4.13 0.64 -13.68
N LYS A 152 -4.41 -0.05 -14.80
CA LYS A 152 -4.94 0.56 -16.01
C LYS A 152 -6.35 1.13 -15.81
N LYS A 153 -7.23 0.38 -15.12
CA LYS A 153 -8.62 0.80 -14.86
C LYS A 153 -8.67 2.10 -14.07
N TYR A 154 -7.84 2.24 -13.05
CA TYR A 154 -7.88 3.38 -12.14
C TYR A 154 -6.82 4.46 -12.46
N GLY A 155 -6.00 4.27 -13.47
CA GLY A 155 -4.98 5.22 -13.91
C GLY A 155 -3.89 5.45 -12.87
N VAL A 156 -3.47 4.39 -12.19
CA VAL A 156 -2.46 4.41 -11.12
C VAL A 156 -1.15 3.81 -11.64
N THR A 157 -0.04 4.45 -11.30
CA THR A 157 1.31 3.94 -11.51
C THR A 157 1.76 3.17 -10.28
N CYS A 158 2.14 1.90 -10.46
CA CYS A 158 2.78 1.11 -9.42
C CYS A 158 4.25 1.47 -9.34
N CYS A 159 4.70 1.93 -8.19
CA CYS A 159 6.11 2.16 -7.89
C CYS A 159 6.66 1.00 -7.05
N LEU A 160 7.75 0.40 -7.52
CA LEU A 160 8.41 -0.69 -6.80
C LEU A 160 9.39 -0.11 -5.80
N GLU A 161 9.30 -0.56 -4.55
CA GLU A 161 10.23 -0.17 -3.51
C GLU A 161 11.46 -1.09 -3.51
N ASN A 162 12.65 -0.50 -3.31
CA ASN A 162 13.86 -1.25 -3.07
C ASN A 162 13.94 -1.65 -1.59
N MET A 163 13.91 -2.96 -1.33
CA MET A 163 13.97 -3.51 0.03
C MET A 163 15.41 -3.77 0.47
N TRP A 164 15.66 -3.66 1.78
CA TRP A 164 16.95 -4.05 2.36
C TRP A 164 17.24 -5.55 2.10
N GLY A 165 18.49 -5.89 1.85
CA GLY A 165 18.91 -7.28 1.59
C GLY A 165 18.54 -7.82 0.22
N GLN A 166 17.91 -7.03 -0.63
CA GLN A 166 17.59 -7.40 -2.01
C GLN A 166 18.59 -6.80 -3.00
N ASP A 167 19.82 -7.27 -2.93
CA ASP A 167 20.91 -6.81 -3.81
C ASP A 167 20.60 -6.88 -5.32
N TRP A 168 19.68 -7.74 -5.71
CA TRP A 168 19.30 -7.93 -7.11
C TRP A 168 18.45 -6.80 -7.70
N ILE A 169 17.73 -6.06 -6.83
CA ILE A 169 16.98 -4.86 -7.26
C ILE A 169 17.91 -3.65 -7.38
N THR A 170 18.90 -3.55 -6.50
CA THR A 170 19.76 -2.36 -6.40
C THR A 170 21.02 -2.41 -7.25
N LYS A 171 21.49 -3.59 -7.68
CA LYS A 171 22.79 -3.75 -8.36
C LYS A 171 22.73 -3.76 -9.90
N LYS A 172 21.57 -3.58 -10.53
CA LYS A 172 21.44 -3.70 -11.99
C LYS A 172 20.49 -2.66 -12.63
N ILE A 173 20.39 -1.50 -12.05
CA ILE A 173 19.83 -0.35 -12.76
C ILE A 173 20.97 0.54 -13.26
#